data_c984c74f7166c4bcacc465451a666448
#
_entry.id   c984c74f7166c4bcacc465451a666448
#
_cell.length_a   1.000
_cell.length_b   1.000
_cell.length_c   1.000
_cell.angle_alpha   90.00
_cell.angle_beta   90.00
_cell.angle_gamma   90.00
#
_symmetry.space_group_name_H-M   'P 1'
#
loop_
_entity.id
_entity.type
_entity.pdbx_description
1 polymer ?
#
loop_
_entity_poly.entity_id
_entity_poly.type
_entity_poly.pdbx_seq_one_letter_code
_entity_poly.pdbx_strand_id
1 'polypeptide(L)'
;MINSTEAAPPLPAGEALAKKLPTYVPSTPPGRQRVMRLSDFILTNREAILAEWQAFAKTCSPASASMGITALSDHASEMLTVIAEDLKTPQDDLEQSEKSKGNAPAPDTSKRTAAEKHGTGRAESGFTMEEMVAEYRALRASVIRLWTKDHGEVTQTDLDDLTRFNEAVDQALSESTSRFTGDLDASKEMFLAMLGHDLRTPIGAVMTSAKFMLETKELAEPHLTLTSRIVSSSTRMNQMVGALLDFTRSRLGGGIPIAPAEMNMGKAVHDVVNEISAAQPTRAIQVDARGALKGEWDCARMTQVLTNLIGNALEHGSDRTAVKVDVSGDEKEVAVAIHNRGAAIPEDQLDGIFNAMKRQAMAGKSDGPSANLGLGLYIADQIVRAHKGRIDVESSEDRGTTFTVHVPRRV
;
A
#
# COMPACT_ATOMS: atom_id res chain seq x y z
N MET A 1 7.35 -6.57 -35.45
CA MET A 1 8.32 -5.56 -35.86
C MET A 1 7.93 -4.34 -35.07
N ILE A 2 8.64 -3.86 -34.13
CA ILE A 2 10.00 -3.43 -33.90
C ILE A 2 10.30 -3.56 -32.42
N ASN A 3 11.29 -4.36 -32.10
CA ASN A 3 11.99 -4.34 -30.82
C ASN A 3 12.92 -3.12 -30.82
N SER A 4 12.83 -2.29 -29.81
CA SER A 4 13.92 -1.38 -29.41
C SER A 4 14.07 -1.46 -27.91
N THR A 5 14.85 -2.43 -27.47
CA THR A 5 15.53 -2.46 -26.18
C THR A 5 16.64 -1.40 -26.26
N GLU A 6 16.38 -0.21 -25.76
CA GLU A 6 17.41 0.79 -25.51
C GLU A 6 18.24 0.31 -24.32
N ALA A 7 19.47 -0.09 -24.59
CA ALA A 7 20.46 -0.43 -23.58
C ALA A 7 20.88 0.86 -22.86
N ALA A 8 20.96 0.81 -21.52
CA ALA A 8 21.49 1.90 -20.71
C ALA A 8 22.89 2.31 -21.20
N PRO A 9 23.20 3.62 -21.23
CA PRO A 9 24.50 4.09 -21.69
C PRO A 9 25.63 3.58 -20.78
N PRO A 10 26.82 3.29 -21.31
CA PRO A 10 27.97 2.88 -20.53
C PRO A 10 28.41 4.04 -19.61
N LEU A 11 28.80 3.70 -18.40
CA LEU A 11 29.35 4.62 -17.40
C LEU A 11 30.54 5.40 -18.00
N PRO A 12 30.64 6.71 -17.80
CA PRO A 12 31.78 7.47 -18.30
C PRO A 12 33.07 7.00 -17.66
N ALA A 13 34.09 6.81 -18.49
CA ALA A 13 35.41 6.37 -18.10
C ALA A 13 36.02 7.28 -17.00
N GLY A 14 36.66 6.65 -16.02
CA GLY A 14 37.09 7.21 -14.74
C GLY A 14 38.12 8.35 -14.72
N GLU A 15 38.37 9.05 -15.82
CA GLU A 15 39.39 10.10 -15.85
C GLU A 15 38.92 11.50 -15.38
N ALA A 16 37.61 11.78 -15.42
CA ALA A 16 37.08 13.09 -15.03
C ALA A 16 36.85 13.27 -13.50
N LEU A 17 36.71 12.19 -12.75
CA LEU A 17 36.49 12.21 -11.29
C LEU A 17 37.76 12.41 -10.48
N ALA A 18 38.93 12.11 -11.02
CA ALA A 18 40.20 12.09 -10.27
C ALA A 18 40.73 13.49 -9.87
N LYS A 19 40.17 14.59 -10.40
CA LYS A 19 40.75 15.93 -10.18
C LYS A 19 40.17 16.74 -9.01
N LYS A 20 39.17 16.25 -8.25
CA LYS A 20 38.52 17.03 -7.17
C LYS A 20 38.26 16.25 -5.87
N LEU A 21 38.83 15.07 -5.71
CA LEU A 21 38.69 14.31 -4.46
C LEU A 21 39.72 14.78 -3.41
N PRO A 22 39.34 14.87 -2.14
CA PRO A 22 40.29 15.14 -1.07
C PRO A 22 41.37 14.04 -1.03
N THR A 23 42.59 14.44 -0.70
CA THR A 23 43.76 13.58 -0.69
C THR A 23 43.53 12.40 0.27
N TYR A 24 43.52 11.18 -0.26
CA TYR A 24 43.59 9.97 0.53
C TYR A 24 44.85 9.99 1.41
N VAL A 25 44.71 9.75 2.71
CA VAL A 25 45.83 9.65 3.62
C VAL A 25 46.32 8.20 3.62
N PRO A 26 47.54 7.90 3.09
CA PRO A 26 48.06 6.53 3.15
C PRO A 26 48.33 6.15 4.62
N SER A 27 47.88 4.98 4.98
CA SER A 27 47.79 4.51 6.38
C SER A 27 49.10 4.10 7.02
N THR A 28 50.30 4.14 6.32
CA THR A 28 51.57 3.78 6.97
C THR A 28 52.82 4.26 6.23
N PRO A 29 53.91 4.70 6.93
CA PRO A 29 55.22 4.84 6.34
C PRO A 29 55.89 3.47 6.07
N PRO A 30 56.84 3.37 5.10
CA PRO A 30 57.47 2.12 4.71
C PRO A 30 58.31 1.55 5.86
N GLY A 31 57.83 0.46 6.52
CA GLY A 31 58.63 -0.16 7.55
C GLY A 31 57.96 -1.14 8.52
N ARG A 32 56.75 -1.54 8.34
CA ARG A 32 55.96 -2.68 8.86
C ARG A 32 54.50 -2.35 8.62
N GLN A 33 53.92 -2.89 7.58
CA GLN A 33 52.48 -2.82 7.32
C GLN A 33 51.74 -3.50 8.48
N ARG A 34 51.28 -2.74 9.44
CA ARG A 34 50.22 -3.18 10.35
C ARG A 34 48.96 -3.15 9.53
N VAL A 35 48.49 -4.30 9.16
CA VAL A 35 47.21 -4.45 8.41
C VAL A 35 46.13 -3.72 9.22
N MET A 36 45.62 -2.59 8.70
CA MET A 36 44.57 -1.81 9.36
C MET A 36 43.25 -2.54 9.21
N ARG A 37 42.63 -2.89 10.33
CA ARG A 37 41.30 -3.50 10.34
C ARG A 37 40.29 -2.61 9.60
N LEU A 38 39.31 -3.21 8.93
CA LEU A 38 38.31 -2.48 8.17
C LEU A 38 37.55 -1.46 9.03
N SER A 39 37.22 -1.78 10.27
CA SER A 39 36.61 -0.85 11.24
C SER A 39 37.42 0.43 11.47
N ASP A 40 38.73 0.29 11.67
CA ASP A 40 39.63 1.44 11.91
C ASP A 40 39.83 2.25 10.63
N PHE A 41 39.90 1.57 9.48
CA PHE A 41 39.95 2.23 8.17
C PHE A 41 38.74 3.10 7.92
N ILE A 42 37.52 2.61 8.17
CA ILE A 42 36.26 3.36 7.98
C ILE A 42 36.29 4.63 8.84
N LEU A 43 36.66 4.52 10.11
CA LEU A 43 36.69 5.67 11.02
C LEU A 43 37.74 6.71 10.61
N THR A 44 38.93 6.25 10.17
CA THR A 44 40.06 7.12 9.80
C THR A 44 39.82 7.82 8.44
N ASN A 45 39.21 7.13 7.48
CA ASN A 45 39.04 7.62 6.12
C ASN A 45 37.59 8.04 5.80
N ARG A 46 36.78 8.29 6.84
CA ARG A 46 35.36 8.60 6.71
C ARG A 46 35.08 9.75 5.72
N GLU A 47 35.85 10.83 5.76
CA GLU A 47 35.67 11.98 4.87
C GLU A 47 35.92 11.63 3.40
N ALA A 48 36.93 10.82 3.11
CA ALA A 48 37.22 10.36 1.76
C ALA A 48 36.13 9.42 1.22
N ILE A 49 35.62 8.51 2.06
CA ILE A 49 34.50 7.62 1.74
C ILE A 49 33.25 8.44 1.42
N LEU A 50 32.89 9.39 2.27
CA LEU A 50 31.72 10.25 2.08
C LEU A 50 31.85 11.15 0.83
N ALA A 51 33.04 11.68 0.55
CA ALA A 51 33.25 12.51 -0.64
C ALA A 51 33.02 11.71 -1.94
N GLU A 52 33.51 10.47 -1.99
CA GLU A 52 33.31 9.58 -3.13
C GLU A 52 31.84 9.16 -3.28
N TRP A 53 31.20 8.78 -2.17
CA TRP A 53 29.78 8.45 -2.14
C TRP A 53 28.89 9.64 -2.56
N GLN A 54 29.16 10.86 -2.06
CA GLN A 54 28.43 12.08 -2.43
C GLN A 54 28.56 12.40 -3.93
N ALA A 55 29.75 12.20 -4.49
CA ALA A 55 29.94 12.38 -5.94
C ALA A 55 29.03 11.47 -6.75
N PHE A 56 28.82 10.23 -6.29
CA PHE A 56 27.88 9.30 -6.89
C PHE A 56 26.42 9.68 -6.62
N ALA A 57 26.04 9.98 -5.36
CA ALA A 57 24.67 10.30 -4.98
C ALA A 57 24.10 11.48 -5.79
N LYS A 58 24.93 12.49 -6.11
CA LYS A 58 24.57 13.61 -6.95
C LYS A 58 24.23 13.25 -8.42
N THR A 59 24.63 12.06 -8.88
CA THR A 59 24.32 11.59 -10.23
C THR A 59 23.01 10.79 -10.29
N CYS A 60 22.45 10.41 -9.13
CA CYS A 60 21.31 9.48 -9.08
C CYS A 60 19.98 10.13 -9.39
N SER A 61 19.76 11.42 -9.07
CA SER A 61 18.44 12.04 -9.20
C SER A 61 18.52 13.57 -9.38
N PRO A 62 17.56 14.18 -10.12
CA PRO A 62 17.33 15.63 -10.06
C PRO A 62 17.00 16.12 -8.64
N ALA A 63 16.35 15.30 -7.80
CA ALA A 63 16.06 15.62 -6.40
C ALA A 63 17.35 15.77 -5.58
N SER A 64 18.37 14.92 -5.82
CA SER A 64 19.67 15.01 -5.16
C SER A 64 20.46 16.27 -5.53
N ALA A 65 20.24 16.81 -6.73
CA ALA A 65 20.90 18.05 -7.18
C ALA A 65 20.38 19.29 -6.43
N SER A 66 19.18 19.25 -5.88
CA SER A 66 18.57 20.35 -5.13
C SER A 66 18.83 20.27 -3.61
N MET A 67 19.30 19.13 -3.10
CA MET A 67 19.61 18.95 -1.68
C MET A 67 20.96 19.59 -1.29
N GLY A 68 21.00 20.25 -0.13
CA GLY A 68 22.23 20.70 0.46
C GLY A 68 23.18 19.53 0.79
N ILE A 69 24.49 19.73 0.57
CA ILE A 69 25.54 18.71 0.82
C ILE A 69 25.47 18.15 2.26
N THR A 70 25.12 18.97 3.23
CA THR A 70 25.00 18.64 4.65
C THR A 70 23.88 17.60 4.88
N ALA A 71 22.70 17.83 4.34
CA ALA A 71 21.55 16.93 4.47
C ALA A 71 21.77 15.57 3.77
N LEU A 72 22.59 15.54 2.71
CA LEU A 72 23.00 14.32 2.04
C LEU A 72 23.94 13.46 2.92
N SER A 73 24.87 14.09 3.65
CA SER A 73 26.00 13.41 4.27
C SER A 73 25.83 13.05 5.75
N ASP A 74 24.96 13.75 6.49
CA ASP A 74 24.88 13.58 7.94
C ASP A 74 24.50 12.15 8.34
N HIS A 75 23.46 11.58 7.74
CA HIS A 75 23.02 10.22 8.03
C HIS A 75 24.01 9.16 7.55
N ALA A 76 24.67 9.36 6.41
CA ALA A 76 25.68 8.42 5.89
C ALA A 76 26.92 8.39 6.79
N SER A 77 27.31 9.53 7.36
CA SER A 77 28.39 9.61 8.35
C SER A 77 28.05 8.87 9.64
N GLU A 78 26.82 9.03 10.14
CA GLU A 78 26.32 8.31 11.33
C GLU A 78 26.27 6.81 11.06
N MET A 79 25.76 6.37 9.90
CA MET A 79 25.72 4.96 9.49
C MET A 79 27.12 4.34 9.43
N LEU A 80 28.09 4.99 8.80
CA LEU A 80 29.47 4.50 8.75
C LEU A 80 30.07 4.33 10.13
N THR A 81 29.76 5.23 11.07
CA THR A 81 30.23 5.14 12.46
C THR A 81 29.60 3.92 13.14
N VAL A 82 28.28 3.74 13.03
CA VAL A 82 27.57 2.60 13.63
C VAL A 82 28.09 1.27 13.05
N ILE A 83 28.29 1.19 11.74
CA ILE A 83 28.84 -0.01 11.07
C ILE A 83 30.27 -0.29 11.59
N ALA A 84 31.11 0.73 11.69
CA ALA A 84 32.48 0.55 12.17
C ALA A 84 32.57 0.12 13.66
N GLU A 85 31.66 0.61 14.48
CA GLU A 85 31.52 0.18 15.89
C GLU A 85 31.01 -1.25 15.99
N ASP A 86 30.02 -1.62 15.18
CA ASP A 86 29.49 -2.98 15.11
C ASP A 86 30.58 -4.00 14.72
N LEU A 87 31.46 -3.66 13.79
CA LEU A 87 32.60 -4.49 13.40
C LEU A 87 33.58 -4.77 14.55
N LYS A 88 33.60 -3.93 15.59
CA LYS A 88 34.46 -4.10 16.78
C LYS A 88 33.84 -4.99 17.84
N THR A 89 32.51 -5.19 17.82
CA THR A 89 31.83 -6.00 18.82
C THR A 89 31.88 -7.49 18.46
N PRO A 90 32.16 -8.40 19.41
CA PRO A 90 32.02 -9.83 19.17
C PRO A 90 30.57 -10.18 18.79
N GLN A 91 30.41 -11.13 17.88
CA GLN A 91 29.11 -11.66 17.49
C GLN A 91 29.13 -13.18 17.57
N ASP A 92 28.01 -13.78 17.94
CA ASP A 92 27.80 -15.21 17.82
C ASP A 92 27.21 -15.60 16.45
N ASP A 93 27.20 -16.90 16.13
CA ASP A 93 26.73 -17.42 14.85
C ASP A 93 25.23 -17.11 14.61
N LEU A 94 24.43 -16.99 15.68
CA LEU A 94 23.01 -16.69 15.60
C LEU A 94 22.78 -15.21 15.27
N GLU A 95 23.47 -14.30 15.95
CA GLU A 95 23.43 -12.87 15.66
C GLU A 95 23.88 -12.58 14.22
N GLN A 96 24.94 -13.25 13.77
CA GLN A 96 25.42 -13.15 12.39
C GLN A 96 24.35 -13.64 11.39
N SER A 97 23.73 -14.79 11.66
CA SER A 97 22.65 -15.32 10.81
C SER A 97 21.43 -14.40 10.73
N GLU A 98 21.02 -13.78 11.82
CA GLU A 98 19.87 -12.88 11.83
C GLU A 98 20.20 -11.53 11.15
N LYS A 99 21.41 -11.00 11.30
CA LYS A 99 21.86 -9.81 10.56
C LYS A 99 21.91 -10.06 9.06
N SER A 100 22.41 -11.20 8.62
CA SER A 100 22.48 -11.53 7.19
C SER A 100 21.09 -11.64 6.53
N LYS A 101 20.02 -11.84 7.35
CA LYS A 101 18.62 -11.84 6.91
C LYS A 101 17.95 -10.46 7.07
N GLY A 102 18.64 -9.46 7.61
CA GLY A 102 18.05 -8.16 7.93
C GLY A 102 17.11 -8.16 9.14
N ASN A 103 17.21 -9.17 10.01
CA ASN A 103 16.33 -9.40 11.17
C ASN A 103 17.01 -9.12 12.51
N ALA A 104 18.17 -8.46 12.54
CA ALA A 104 18.80 -8.14 13.81
C ALA A 104 17.88 -7.29 14.69
N PRO A 105 17.75 -7.57 16.00
CA PRO A 105 16.93 -6.77 16.88
C PRO A 105 17.43 -5.32 16.93
N ALA A 106 16.51 -4.36 16.84
CA ALA A 106 16.85 -2.95 16.95
C ALA A 106 17.46 -2.67 18.34
N PRO A 107 18.57 -1.94 18.41
CA PRO A 107 19.33 -1.76 19.67
C PRO A 107 18.62 -0.97 20.76
N ASP A 108 17.60 -0.20 20.48
CA ASP A 108 16.73 0.48 21.47
C ASP A 108 15.49 0.98 20.75
N THR A 109 14.32 0.48 21.11
CA THR A 109 13.04 0.88 20.51
C THR A 109 12.66 2.34 20.74
N SER A 110 13.38 3.06 21.59
CA SER A 110 13.10 4.48 21.91
C SER A 110 13.77 5.47 20.95
N LYS A 111 14.78 5.06 20.17
CA LYS A 111 15.53 5.93 19.26
C LYS A 111 15.63 5.32 17.88
N ARG A 112 15.33 6.14 16.86
CA ARG A 112 15.52 5.75 15.46
C ARG A 112 16.99 5.50 15.15
N THR A 113 17.29 4.44 14.41
CA THR A 113 18.64 4.15 13.92
C THR A 113 19.08 5.18 12.86
N ALA A 114 20.38 5.26 12.58
CA ALA A 114 20.89 6.11 11.50
C ALA A 114 20.32 5.68 10.14
N ALA A 115 20.12 4.37 9.93
CA ALA A 115 19.52 3.81 8.73
C ALA A 115 18.03 4.18 8.59
N GLU A 116 17.24 4.11 9.67
CA GLU A 116 15.85 4.56 9.67
C GLU A 116 15.73 6.06 9.38
N LYS A 117 16.61 6.92 9.98
CA LYS A 117 16.65 8.36 9.67
C LYS A 117 16.97 8.61 8.20
N HIS A 118 17.90 7.82 7.64
CA HIS A 118 18.25 7.92 6.22
C HIS A 118 17.03 7.55 5.35
N GLY A 119 16.34 6.46 5.64
CA GLY A 119 15.12 6.05 4.94
C GLY A 119 14.04 7.14 4.96
N THR A 120 13.74 7.72 6.14
CA THR A 120 12.81 8.84 6.28
C THR A 120 13.23 10.05 5.43
N GLY A 121 14.49 10.48 5.56
CA GLY A 121 14.99 11.65 4.81
C GLY A 121 14.92 11.47 3.30
N ARG A 122 15.10 10.26 2.79
CA ARG A 122 14.97 9.97 1.36
C ARG A 122 13.51 9.93 0.91
N ALA A 123 12.60 9.38 1.71
CA ALA A 123 11.16 9.41 1.44
C ALA A 123 10.64 10.86 1.38
N GLU A 124 11.00 11.70 2.35
CA GLU A 124 10.60 13.12 2.40
C GLU A 124 11.17 13.95 1.24
N SER A 125 12.36 13.59 0.75
CA SER A 125 13.04 14.29 -0.33
C SER A 125 12.63 13.86 -1.74
N GLY A 126 11.67 12.91 -1.86
CA GLY A 126 11.15 12.45 -3.14
C GLY A 126 12.08 11.49 -3.90
N PHE A 127 13.02 10.85 -3.22
CA PHE A 127 13.82 9.76 -3.79
C PHE A 127 12.93 8.56 -4.10
N THR A 128 13.34 7.78 -5.08
CA THR A 128 12.79 6.45 -5.32
C THR A 128 13.51 5.41 -4.46
N MET A 129 12.87 4.25 -4.26
CA MET A 129 13.50 3.10 -3.60
C MET A 129 14.78 2.66 -4.31
N GLU A 130 14.76 2.68 -5.66
CA GLU A 130 15.91 2.29 -6.49
C GLU A 130 17.11 3.20 -6.26
N GLU A 131 16.88 4.51 -6.16
CA GLU A 131 17.91 5.51 -5.89
C GLU A 131 18.52 5.34 -4.49
N MET A 132 17.68 5.09 -3.48
CA MET A 132 18.16 4.81 -2.12
C MET A 132 19.00 3.53 -2.06
N VAL A 133 18.58 2.45 -2.71
CA VAL A 133 19.38 1.21 -2.84
C VAL A 133 20.68 1.44 -3.60
N ALA A 134 20.69 2.32 -4.60
CA ALA A 134 21.90 2.68 -5.34
C ALA A 134 22.90 3.43 -4.46
N GLU A 135 22.44 4.28 -3.53
CA GLU A 135 23.30 4.95 -2.53
C GLU A 135 24.02 3.94 -1.62
N TYR A 136 23.32 2.91 -1.13
CA TYR A 136 23.94 1.83 -0.32
C TYR A 136 24.97 1.02 -1.11
N ARG A 137 24.67 0.70 -2.38
CA ARG A 137 25.63 0.04 -3.28
C ARG A 137 26.89 0.89 -3.49
N ALA A 138 26.72 2.18 -3.69
CA ALA A 138 27.85 3.12 -3.85
C ALA A 138 28.68 3.21 -2.56
N LEU A 139 28.03 3.31 -1.39
CA LEU A 139 28.70 3.37 -0.10
C LEU A 139 29.57 2.11 0.10
N ARG A 140 28.99 0.94 -0.12
CA ARG A 140 29.68 -0.35 -0.05
C ARG A 140 30.89 -0.39 -0.98
N ALA A 141 30.70 -0.02 -2.24
CA ALA A 141 31.75 -0.02 -3.25
C ALA A 141 32.89 0.96 -2.91
N SER A 142 32.57 2.16 -2.42
CA SER A 142 33.55 3.16 -2.02
C SER A 142 34.41 2.68 -0.86
N VAL A 143 33.80 2.10 0.18
CA VAL A 143 34.54 1.53 1.32
C VAL A 143 35.49 0.44 0.86
N ILE A 144 34.98 -0.57 0.12
CA ILE A 144 35.80 -1.71 -0.32
C ILE A 144 36.92 -1.26 -1.23
N ARG A 145 36.65 -0.40 -2.22
CA ARG A 145 37.64 0.09 -3.17
C ARG A 145 38.75 0.89 -2.51
N LEU A 146 38.41 1.81 -1.61
CA LEU A 146 39.38 2.62 -0.90
C LEU A 146 40.23 1.77 0.05
N TRP A 147 39.60 0.80 0.74
CA TRP A 147 40.29 -0.07 1.66
C TRP A 147 41.28 -1.02 0.94
N THR A 148 40.87 -1.62 -0.19
CA THR A 148 41.71 -2.56 -0.95
C THR A 148 42.83 -1.89 -1.72
N LYS A 149 42.76 -0.57 -1.98
CA LYS A 149 43.75 0.15 -2.78
C LYS A 149 45.16 0.10 -2.20
N ASP A 150 45.29 0.13 -0.88
CA ASP A 150 46.57 0.12 -0.15
C ASP A 150 46.75 -1.17 0.68
N HIS A 151 45.87 -2.16 0.48
CA HIS A 151 45.91 -3.45 1.18
C HIS A 151 46.85 -4.40 0.47
N GLY A 152 47.73 -5.06 1.24
CA GLY A 152 48.64 -6.06 0.73
C GLY A 152 47.95 -7.41 0.49
N GLU A 153 48.56 -8.50 0.96
CA GLU A 153 47.93 -9.83 0.87
C GLU A 153 46.70 -9.89 1.80
N VAL A 154 45.59 -10.38 1.23
CA VAL A 154 44.32 -10.55 1.97
C VAL A 154 44.42 -11.70 2.95
N THR A 155 44.15 -11.48 4.21
CA THR A 155 44.15 -12.47 5.28
C THR A 155 42.75 -13.03 5.56
N GLN A 156 42.65 -14.13 6.35
CA GLN A 156 41.37 -14.64 6.79
C GLN A 156 40.59 -13.58 7.61
N THR A 157 41.28 -12.82 8.45
CA THR A 157 40.68 -11.74 9.24
C THR A 157 40.07 -10.64 8.37
N ASP A 158 40.67 -10.35 7.21
CA ASP A 158 40.13 -9.36 6.26
C ASP A 158 38.87 -9.86 5.59
N LEU A 159 38.78 -11.16 5.29
CA LEU A 159 37.56 -11.79 4.77
C LEU A 159 36.45 -11.78 5.81
N ASP A 160 36.78 -12.05 7.07
CA ASP A 160 35.78 -11.97 8.16
C ASP A 160 35.29 -10.54 8.35
N ASP A 161 36.15 -9.53 8.29
CA ASP A 161 35.80 -8.10 8.37
C ASP A 161 34.90 -7.70 7.21
N LEU A 162 35.20 -8.16 5.96
CA LEU A 162 34.40 -7.90 4.78
C LEU A 162 33.00 -8.54 4.87
N THR A 163 32.94 -9.77 5.39
CA THR A 163 31.67 -10.48 5.56
C THR A 163 30.79 -9.72 6.54
N ARG A 164 31.30 -9.37 7.71
CA ARG A 164 30.57 -8.60 8.72
C ARG A 164 30.18 -7.20 8.24
N PHE A 165 31.04 -6.55 7.47
CA PHE A 165 30.73 -5.25 6.86
C PHE A 165 29.55 -5.36 5.90
N ASN A 166 29.52 -6.40 5.05
CA ASN A 166 28.41 -6.62 4.14
C ASN A 166 27.09 -6.88 4.90
N GLU A 167 27.14 -7.71 5.94
CA GLU A 167 25.98 -7.98 6.80
C GLU A 167 25.44 -6.71 7.48
N ALA A 168 26.33 -5.86 8.00
CA ALA A 168 25.94 -4.60 8.61
C ALA A 168 25.33 -3.61 7.60
N VAL A 169 25.86 -3.56 6.37
CA VAL A 169 25.29 -2.74 5.28
C VAL A 169 23.92 -3.29 4.85
N ASP A 170 23.77 -4.62 4.76
CA ASP A 170 22.51 -5.25 4.37
C ASP A 170 21.43 -5.05 5.46
N GLN A 171 21.81 -5.11 6.75
CA GLN A 171 20.90 -4.76 7.85
C GLN A 171 20.47 -3.29 7.78
N ALA A 172 21.41 -2.36 7.59
CA ALA A 172 21.10 -0.93 7.46
C ALA A 172 20.21 -0.65 6.24
N LEU A 173 20.43 -1.35 5.12
CA LEU A 173 19.57 -1.28 3.94
C LEU A 173 18.15 -1.78 4.23
N SER A 174 18.01 -2.90 4.95
CA SER A 174 16.72 -3.45 5.35
C SER A 174 15.94 -2.47 6.23
N GLU A 175 16.59 -1.88 7.25
CA GLU A 175 15.98 -0.87 8.12
C GLU A 175 15.54 0.38 7.35
N SER A 176 16.40 0.93 6.49
CA SER A 176 16.09 2.09 5.65
C SER A 176 14.93 1.82 4.70
N THR A 177 14.92 0.63 4.07
CA THR A 177 13.89 0.23 3.12
C THR A 177 12.53 0.09 3.80
N SER A 178 12.51 -0.58 4.95
CA SER A 178 11.30 -0.75 5.75
C SER A 178 10.73 0.61 6.19
N ARG A 179 11.60 1.49 6.66
CA ARG A 179 11.20 2.83 7.10
C ARG A 179 10.72 3.70 5.94
N PHE A 180 11.48 3.75 4.84
CA PHE A 180 11.12 4.48 3.60
C PHE A 180 9.72 4.09 3.12
N THR A 181 9.45 2.78 3.02
CA THR A 181 8.15 2.27 2.57
C THR A 181 7.05 2.68 3.55
N GLY A 182 7.28 2.52 4.85
CA GLY A 182 6.31 2.91 5.88
C GLY A 182 5.97 4.40 5.86
N ASP A 183 6.95 5.29 5.73
CA ASP A 183 6.75 6.74 5.67
C ASP A 183 6.03 7.16 4.38
N LEU A 184 6.34 6.52 3.25
CA LEU A 184 5.66 6.76 1.97
C LEU A 184 4.19 6.34 2.04
N ASP A 185 3.90 5.18 2.63
CA ASP A 185 2.54 4.67 2.79
C ASP A 185 1.74 5.53 3.77
N ALA A 186 2.34 5.96 4.88
CA ALA A 186 1.71 6.89 5.82
C ALA A 186 1.38 8.25 5.17
N SER A 187 2.30 8.78 4.35
CA SER A 187 2.07 10.03 3.60
C SER A 187 0.92 9.89 2.61
N LYS A 188 0.85 8.76 1.88
CA LYS A 188 -0.25 8.46 0.95
C LYS A 188 -1.58 8.33 1.68
N GLU A 189 -1.61 7.65 2.83
CA GLU A 189 -2.83 7.51 3.64
C GLU A 189 -3.32 8.86 4.16
N MET A 190 -2.41 9.70 4.65
CA MET A 190 -2.74 11.06 5.10
C MET A 190 -3.30 11.91 3.96
N PHE A 191 -2.65 11.88 2.78
CA PHE A 191 -3.13 12.59 1.60
C PHE A 191 -4.53 12.15 1.19
N LEU A 192 -4.79 10.83 1.16
CA LEU A 192 -6.09 10.28 0.82
C LEU A 192 -7.17 10.65 1.84
N ALA A 193 -6.84 10.65 3.13
CA ALA A 193 -7.76 11.07 4.18
C ALA A 193 -8.15 12.55 4.03
N MET A 194 -7.17 13.41 3.78
CA MET A 194 -7.35 14.84 3.55
C MET A 194 -8.19 15.12 2.31
N LEU A 195 -7.84 14.51 1.18
CA LEU A 195 -8.58 14.63 -0.08
C LEU A 195 -10.03 14.16 0.08
N GLY A 196 -10.24 13.05 0.79
CA GLY A 196 -11.59 12.53 1.05
C GLY A 196 -12.45 13.46 1.88
N HIS A 197 -11.88 14.10 2.90
CA HIS A 197 -12.57 15.11 3.70
C HIS A 197 -12.92 16.34 2.85
N ASP A 198 -11.95 16.85 2.09
CA ASP A 198 -12.10 18.08 1.32
C ASP A 198 -13.07 17.94 0.13
N LEU A 199 -13.24 16.72 -0.38
CA LEU A 199 -14.27 16.42 -1.38
C LEU A 199 -15.67 16.23 -0.76
N ARG A 200 -15.78 15.58 0.42
CA ARG A 200 -17.07 15.36 1.07
C ARG A 200 -17.71 16.65 1.56
N THR A 201 -16.90 17.62 2.01
CA THR A 201 -17.39 18.88 2.57
C THR A 201 -18.26 19.68 1.58
N PRO A 202 -17.78 20.04 0.36
CA PRO A 202 -18.61 20.78 -0.60
C PRO A 202 -19.81 19.95 -1.11
N ILE A 203 -19.62 18.64 -1.30
CA ILE A 203 -20.71 17.75 -1.72
C ILE A 203 -21.80 17.71 -0.64
N GLY A 204 -21.39 17.63 0.63
CA GLY A 204 -22.28 17.66 1.80
C GLY A 204 -23.07 18.98 1.88
N ALA A 205 -22.43 20.11 1.64
CA ALA A 205 -23.10 21.42 1.60
C ALA A 205 -24.17 21.49 0.53
N VAL A 206 -23.85 21.04 -0.71
CA VAL A 206 -24.82 20.99 -1.83
C VAL A 206 -25.98 20.07 -1.48
N MET A 207 -25.71 18.88 -0.95
CA MET A 207 -26.73 17.91 -0.56
C MET A 207 -27.63 18.44 0.56
N THR A 208 -27.07 19.08 1.59
CA THR A 208 -27.83 19.64 2.71
C THR A 208 -28.72 20.79 2.25
N SER A 209 -28.19 21.69 1.40
CA SER A 209 -28.98 22.79 0.83
C SER A 209 -30.16 22.28 -0.01
N ALA A 210 -29.92 21.27 -0.86
CA ALA A 210 -30.97 20.68 -1.67
C ALA A 210 -32.02 19.92 -0.82
N LYS A 211 -31.60 19.19 0.23
CA LYS A 211 -32.53 18.56 1.19
C LYS A 211 -33.36 19.58 1.90
N PHE A 212 -32.78 20.68 2.40
CA PHE A 212 -33.51 21.76 3.03
C PHE A 212 -34.57 22.35 2.10
N MET A 213 -34.26 22.57 0.81
CA MET A 213 -35.23 23.02 -0.18
C MET A 213 -36.40 22.05 -0.34
N LEU A 214 -36.14 20.71 -0.32
CA LEU A 214 -37.23 19.70 -0.39
C LEU A 214 -38.11 19.69 0.87
N GLU A 215 -37.52 19.94 2.05
CA GLU A 215 -38.23 19.94 3.34
C GLU A 215 -39.19 21.12 3.47
N THR A 216 -38.94 22.27 2.82
CA THR A 216 -39.83 23.44 2.85
C THR A 216 -41.22 23.15 2.21
N LYS A 217 -41.32 22.09 1.37
CA LYS A 217 -42.55 21.70 0.64
C LYS A 217 -43.16 22.82 -0.24
N GLU A 218 -42.41 23.87 -0.51
CA GLU A 218 -42.84 25.01 -1.34
C GLU A 218 -42.41 24.88 -2.80
N LEU A 219 -41.62 23.85 -3.14
CA LEU A 219 -41.13 23.62 -4.49
C LEU A 219 -42.24 23.01 -5.37
N ALA A 220 -42.58 23.70 -6.47
CA ALA A 220 -43.39 23.16 -7.56
C ALA A 220 -42.49 22.53 -8.65
N GLU A 221 -43.11 21.74 -9.55
CA GLU A 221 -42.42 21.30 -10.76
C GLU A 221 -42.08 22.51 -11.67
N PRO A 222 -40.88 22.52 -12.31
CA PRO A 222 -39.88 21.45 -12.39
C PRO A 222 -38.82 21.49 -11.27
N HIS A 223 -38.89 22.45 -10.32
CA HIS A 223 -37.87 22.66 -9.30
C HIS A 223 -37.78 21.48 -8.31
N LEU A 224 -38.90 20.84 -8.00
CA LEU A 224 -38.95 19.66 -7.15
C LEU A 224 -38.12 18.51 -7.78
N THR A 225 -38.32 18.24 -9.05
CA THR A 225 -37.55 17.22 -9.79
C THR A 225 -36.07 17.56 -9.88
N LEU A 226 -35.72 18.83 -10.16
CA LEU A 226 -34.31 19.27 -10.23
C LEU A 226 -33.62 19.15 -8.89
N THR A 227 -34.26 19.56 -7.81
CA THR A 227 -33.68 19.46 -6.45
C THR A 227 -33.50 18.02 -6.03
N SER A 228 -34.43 17.13 -6.33
CA SER A 228 -34.32 15.70 -6.09
C SER A 228 -33.14 15.08 -6.86
N ARG A 229 -32.89 15.52 -8.10
CA ARG A 229 -31.73 15.11 -8.90
C ARG A 229 -30.41 15.61 -8.29
N ILE A 230 -30.38 16.81 -7.71
CA ILE A 230 -29.20 17.33 -7.02
C ILE A 230 -28.86 16.46 -5.81
N VAL A 231 -29.87 16.10 -4.97
CA VAL A 231 -29.68 15.19 -3.84
C VAL A 231 -29.13 13.84 -4.29
N SER A 232 -29.75 13.24 -5.31
CA SER A 232 -29.32 11.93 -5.84
C SER A 232 -27.89 11.98 -6.39
N SER A 233 -27.54 13.05 -7.13
CA SER A 233 -26.20 13.24 -7.69
C SER A 233 -25.15 13.45 -6.59
N SER A 234 -25.48 14.24 -5.56
CA SER A 234 -24.57 14.48 -4.43
C SER A 234 -24.34 13.19 -3.61
N THR A 235 -25.39 12.39 -3.39
CA THR A 235 -25.30 11.09 -2.73
C THR A 235 -24.38 10.16 -3.52
N ARG A 236 -24.53 10.10 -4.84
CA ARG A 236 -23.69 9.30 -5.73
C ARG A 236 -22.23 9.75 -5.70
N MET A 237 -21.96 11.07 -5.73
CA MET A 237 -20.60 11.60 -5.61
C MET A 237 -19.94 11.19 -4.30
N ASN A 238 -20.66 11.26 -3.17
CA ASN A 238 -20.14 10.81 -1.89
C ASN A 238 -19.80 9.31 -1.88
N GLN A 239 -20.63 8.48 -2.49
CA GLN A 239 -20.37 7.05 -2.64
C GLN A 239 -19.12 6.79 -3.51
N MET A 240 -18.97 7.51 -4.63
CA MET A 240 -17.82 7.37 -5.52
C MET A 240 -16.52 7.81 -4.82
N VAL A 241 -16.52 8.92 -4.08
CA VAL A 241 -15.36 9.37 -3.29
C VAL A 241 -14.99 8.31 -2.25
N GLY A 242 -15.97 7.76 -1.53
CA GLY A 242 -15.75 6.68 -0.57
C GLY A 242 -15.12 5.44 -1.23
N ALA A 243 -15.68 5.00 -2.34
CA ALA A 243 -15.20 3.84 -3.09
C ALA A 243 -13.76 4.04 -3.62
N LEU A 244 -13.44 5.25 -4.12
CA LEU A 244 -12.10 5.59 -4.61
C LEU A 244 -11.06 5.55 -3.46
N LEU A 245 -11.42 6.08 -2.29
CA LEU A 245 -10.55 6.07 -1.11
C LEU A 245 -10.32 4.66 -0.58
N ASP A 246 -11.36 3.83 -0.49
CA ASP A 246 -11.26 2.43 -0.08
C ASP A 246 -10.39 1.63 -1.08
N PHE A 247 -10.56 1.86 -2.39
CA PHE A 247 -9.76 1.24 -3.44
C PHE A 247 -8.28 1.62 -3.34
N THR A 248 -7.97 2.91 -3.18
CA THR A 248 -6.59 3.37 -3.09
C THR A 248 -5.90 2.85 -1.84
N ARG A 249 -6.56 2.84 -0.67
CA ARG A 249 -6.04 2.24 0.56
C ARG A 249 -5.74 0.76 0.41
N SER A 250 -6.66 0.01 -0.15
CA SER A 250 -6.48 -1.43 -0.36
C SER A 250 -5.30 -1.74 -1.30
N ARG A 251 -5.06 -0.90 -2.31
CA ARG A 251 -3.93 -1.04 -3.25
C ARG A 251 -2.57 -0.71 -2.65
N LEU A 252 -2.53 0.17 -1.67
CA LEU A 252 -1.31 0.61 -1.00
C LEU A 252 -0.84 -0.33 0.11
N GLY A 253 -1.49 -1.49 0.28
CA GLY A 253 -1.09 -2.52 1.25
C GLY A 253 -1.68 -2.35 2.65
N GLY A 254 -2.34 -1.21 2.95
CA GLY A 254 -2.95 -0.93 4.26
C GLY A 254 -4.25 -1.71 4.53
N GLY A 255 -4.81 -2.39 3.52
CA GLY A 255 -6.12 -3.06 3.63
C GLY A 255 -7.26 -2.07 3.93
N ILE A 256 -8.47 -2.59 4.13
CA ILE A 256 -9.60 -1.78 4.60
C ILE A 256 -9.64 -1.85 6.13
N PRO A 257 -9.53 -0.72 6.85
CA PRO A 257 -9.64 -0.73 8.30
C PRO A 257 -11.05 -1.12 8.73
N ILE A 258 -11.15 -2.00 9.72
CA ILE A 258 -12.42 -2.45 10.32
C ILE A 258 -12.40 -2.21 11.82
N ALA A 259 -13.57 -1.91 12.38
CA ALA A 259 -13.81 -1.76 13.82
C ALA A 259 -14.89 -2.78 14.25
N PRO A 260 -14.51 -4.06 14.49
CA PRO A 260 -15.46 -5.11 14.83
C PRO A 260 -16.19 -4.81 16.15
N ALA A 261 -17.51 -5.03 16.15
CA ALA A 261 -18.37 -4.92 17.33
C ALA A 261 -19.47 -5.98 17.25
N GLU A 262 -20.09 -6.29 18.39
CA GLU A 262 -21.21 -7.25 18.42
C GLU A 262 -22.37 -6.72 17.56
N MET A 263 -22.80 -7.52 16.57
CA MET A 263 -23.94 -7.20 15.71
C MET A 263 -24.73 -8.46 15.35
N ASN A 264 -25.93 -8.24 14.79
CA ASN A 264 -26.76 -9.30 14.22
C ASN A 264 -26.88 -9.12 12.70
N MET A 265 -26.36 -10.08 11.94
CA MET A 265 -26.33 -10.03 10.47
C MET A 265 -27.72 -10.04 9.87
N GLY A 266 -28.65 -10.80 10.42
CA GLY A 266 -30.03 -10.80 9.96
C GLY A 266 -30.72 -9.45 10.09
N LYS A 267 -30.47 -8.73 11.21
CA LYS A 267 -30.95 -7.37 11.39
C LYS A 267 -30.33 -6.41 10.35
N ALA A 268 -29.02 -6.47 10.16
CA ALA A 268 -28.33 -5.64 9.18
C ALA A 268 -28.86 -5.85 7.74
N VAL A 269 -29.11 -7.11 7.36
CA VAL A 269 -29.74 -7.43 6.05
C VAL A 269 -31.14 -6.84 5.95
N HIS A 270 -31.99 -6.97 6.98
CA HIS A 270 -33.32 -6.38 6.97
C HIS A 270 -33.28 -4.85 6.87
N ASP A 271 -32.38 -4.20 7.61
CA ASP A 271 -32.25 -2.73 7.57
C ASP A 271 -31.85 -2.25 6.17
N VAL A 272 -30.88 -2.90 5.53
CA VAL A 272 -30.44 -2.60 4.14
C VAL A 272 -31.57 -2.85 3.13
N VAL A 273 -32.26 -3.98 3.25
CA VAL A 273 -33.37 -4.33 2.33
C VAL A 273 -34.51 -3.33 2.47
N ASN A 274 -34.86 -2.90 3.67
CA ASN A 274 -35.87 -1.88 3.92
C ASN A 274 -35.50 -0.55 3.28
N GLU A 275 -34.24 -0.12 3.41
CA GLU A 275 -33.73 1.12 2.80
C GLU A 275 -33.80 1.06 1.26
N ILE A 276 -33.34 -0.04 0.67
CA ILE A 276 -33.37 -0.23 -0.79
C ILE A 276 -34.80 -0.32 -1.30
N SER A 277 -35.69 -1.05 -0.62
CA SER A 277 -37.08 -1.19 -1.00
C SER A 277 -37.85 0.14 -0.93
N ALA A 278 -37.53 1.00 0.03
CA ALA A 278 -38.10 2.36 0.09
C ALA A 278 -37.64 3.22 -1.09
N ALA A 279 -36.41 3.04 -1.57
CA ALA A 279 -35.86 3.77 -2.73
C ALA A 279 -36.35 3.19 -4.07
N GLN A 280 -36.63 1.88 -4.14
CA GLN A 280 -37.05 1.16 -5.34
C GLN A 280 -38.30 0.28 -5.07
N PRO A 281 -39.46 0.86 -4.85
CA PRO A 281 -40.67 0.11 -4.41
C PRO A 281 -41.21 -0.88 -5.45
N THR A 282 -40.80 -0.78 -6.71
CA THR A 282 -41.19 -1.68 -7.79
C THR A 282 -40.39 -2.97 -7.85
N ARG A 283 -39.28 -3.06 -7.11
CA ARG A 283 -38.36 -4.21 -7.11
C ARG A 283 -38.60 -5.08 -5.87
N ALA A 284 -38.97 -6.34 -6.09
CA ALA A 284 -39.23 -7.28 -5.00
C ALA A 284 -37.89 -7.86 -4.47
N ILE A 285 -37.70 -7.80 -3.14
CA ILE A 285 -36.59 -8.45 -2.44
C ILE A 285 -37.19 -9.36 -1.38
N GLN A 286 -36.81 -10.63 -1.39
CA GLN A 286 -37.22 -11.63 -0.41
C GLN A 286 -36.08 -11.97 0.52
N VAL A 287 -36.31 -11.93 1.83
CA VAL A 287 -35.29 -12.24 2.86
C VAL A 287 -35.74 -13.45 3.63
N ASP A 288 -34.86 -14.46 3.75
CA ASP A 288 -34.99 -15.59 4.67
C ASP A 288 -33.78 -15.62 5.61
N ALA A 289 -34.02 -15.67 6.92
CA ALA A 289 -32.96 -15.60 7.92
C ALA A 289 -33.15 -16.70 8.97
N ARG A 290 -32.11 -17.56 9.13
CA ARG A 290 -32.19 -18.75 10.01
C ARG A 290 -30.85 -19.04 10.71
N GLY A 291 -30.94 -19.64 11.89
CA GLY A 291 -29.77 -20.04 12.67
C GLY A 291 -29.24 -18.93 13.57
N ALA A 292 -27.98 -19.06 13.97
CA ALA A 292 -27.32 -18.16 14.88
C ALA A 292 -26.63 -17.01 14.09
N LEU A 293 -27.22 -15.82 14.10
CA LEU A 293 -26.81 -14.70 13.24
C LEU A 293 -26.02 -13.61 13.97
N LYS A 294 -25.68 -13.79 15.25
CA LYS A 294 -24.86 -12.84 16.03
C LYS A 294 -23.38 -13.15 15.88
N GLY A 295 -22.55 -12.12 15.81
CA GLY A 295 -21.08 -12.22 15.76
C GLY A 295 -20.43 -10.85 15.92
N GLU A 296 -19.13 -10.80 15.78
CA GLU A 296 -18.31 -9.58 15.92
C GLU A 296 -17.83 -9.14 14.53
N TRP A 297 -18.41 -8.06 13.99
CA TRP A 297 -18.06 -7.48 12.70
C TRP A 297 -18.21 -5.96 12.72
N ASP A 298 -17.61 -5.27 11.77
CA ASP A 298 -17.86 -3.84 11.54
C ASP A 298 -19.20 -3.65 10.83
N CYS A 299 -20.18 -3.13 11.57
CA CYS A 299 -21.56 -2.96 11.09
C CYS A 299 -21.63 -2.07 9.84
N ALA A 300 -20.90 -0.94 9.81
CA ALA A 300 -20.91 0.00 8.69
C ALA A 300 -20.30 -0.63 7.43
N ARG A 301 -19.20 -1.37 7.59
CA ARG A 301 -18.54 -2.08 6.49
C ARG A 301 -19.38 -3.25 5.98
N MET A 302 -20.00 -4.04 6.86
CA MET A 302 -20.91 -5.11 6.43
C MET A 302 -22.15 -4.55 5.72
N THR A 303 -22.73 -3.46 6.19
CA THR A 303 -23.80 -2.74 5.48
C THR A 303 -23.35 -2.33 4.08
N GLN A 304 -22.11 -1.84 3.91
CA GLN A 304 -21.55 -1.49 2.59
C GLN A 304 -21.43 -2.71 1.68
N VAL A 305 -20.99 -3.88 2.19
CA VAL A 305 -20.97 -5.15 1.44
C VAL A 305 -22.36 -5.54 0.96
N LEU A 306 -23.34 -5.54 1.87
CA LEU A 306 -24.74 -5.92 1.57
C LEU A 306 -25.35 -4.98 0.52
N THR A 307 -25.17 -3.66 0.69
CA THR A 307 -25.66 -2.66 -0.27
C THR A 307 -25.06 -2.85 -1.66
N ASN A 308 -23.74 -3.13 -1.73
CA ASN A 308 -23.06 -3.37 -3.01
C ASN A 308 -23.55 -4.64 -3.70
N LEU A 309 -23.72 -5.74 -2.96
CA LEU A 309 -24.13 -7.01 -3.55
C LEU A 309 -25.64 -7.04 -3.91
N ILE A 310 -26.50 -6.50 -3.04
CA ILE A 310 -27.95 -6.41 -3.32
C ILE A 310 -28.19 -5.42 -4.46
N GLY A 311 -27.50 -4.28 -4.46
CA GLY A 311 -27.56 -3.31 -5.55
C GLY A 311 -27.15 -3.92 -6.89
N ASN A 312 -26.06 -4.70 -6.91
CA ASN A 312 -25.60 -5.41 -8.09
C ASN A 312 -26.64 -6.47 -8.58
N ALA A 313 -27.26 -7.19 -7.63
CA ALA A 313 -28.31 -8.16 -7.95
C ALA A 313 -29.57 -7.50 -8.53
N LEU A 314 -29.91 -6.29 -8.12
CA LEU A 314 -31.02 -5.51 -8.68
C LEU A 314 -30.68 -4.93 -10.05
N GLU A 315 -29.44 -4.44 -10.25
CA GLU A 315 -29.00 -3.82 -11.51
C GLU A 315 -28.89 -4.85 -12.65
N HIS A 316 -28.37 -6.06 -12.35
CA HIS A 316 -28.16 -7.11 -13.36
C HIS A 316 -29.23 -8.19 -13.34
N GLY A 317 -30.12 -8.17 -12.36
CA GLY A 317 -31.27 -9.09 -12.27
C GLY A 317 -32.43 -8.69 -13.16
N SER A 318 -33.24 -9.68 -13.58
CA SER A 318 -34.48 -9.44 -14.31
C SER A 318 -35.49 -8.69 -13.43
N ASP A 319 -36.15 -7.67 -14.00
CA ASP A 319 -37.18 -6.88 -13.31
C ASP A 319 -38.43 -7.70 -12.95
N ARG A 320 -38.59 -8.88 -13.57
CA ARG A 320 -39.76 -9.76 -13.40
C ARG A 320 -39.57 -10.77 -12.25
N THR A 321 -38.37 -10.84 -11.64
CA THR A 321 -38.09 -11.80 -10.60
C THR A 321 -37.56 -11.11 -9.33
N ALA A 322 -37.96 -11.62 -8.17
CA ALA A 322 -37.45 -11.11 -6.91
C ALA A 322 -35.97 -11.47 -6.73
N VAL A 323 -35.20 -10.55 -6.15
CA VAL A 323 -33.90 -10.84 -5.59
C VAL A 323 -34.11 -11.60 -4.27
N LYS A 324 -33.41 -12.72 -4.08
CA LYS A 324 -33.49 -13.51 -2.83
C LYS A 324 -32.24 -13.29 -2.02
N VAL A 325 -32.40 -13.05 -0.72
CA VAL A 325 -31.34 -12.90 0.26
C VAL A 325 -31.54 -13.93 1.36
N ASP A 326 -30.73 -14.98 1.33
CA ASP A 326 -30.76 -16.05 2.32
C ASP A 326 -29.62 -15.86 3.33
N VAL A 327 -29.95 -15.72 4.61
CA VAL A 327 -28.99 -15.57 5.71
C VAL A 327 -29.03 -16.82 6.56
N SER A 328 -27.90 -17.49 6.71
CA SER A 328 -27.77 -18.67 7.55
C SER A 328 -26.55 -18.56 8.44
N GLY A 329 -26.64 -19.08 9.65
CA GLY A 329 -25.51 -19.08 10.59
C GLY A 329 -25.45 -20.35 11.40
N ASP A 330 -24.24 -20.87 11.55
CA ASP A 330 -23.91 -21.98 12.45
C ASP A 330 -23.03 -21.50 13.63
N GLU A 331 -22.34 -22.40 14.32
CA GLU A 331 -21.47 -22.05 15.45
C GLU A 331 -20.17 -21.33 15.03
N LYS A 332 -19.74 -21.47 13.78
CA LYS A 332 -18.44 -21.00 13.29
C LYS A 332 -18.55 -19.75 12.42
N GLU A 333 -19.51 -19.72 11.48
CA GLU A 333 -19.63 -18.67 10.49
C GLU A 333 -21.09 -18.27 10.24
N VAL A 334 -21.24 -17.12 9.60
CA VAL A 334 -22.50 -16.67 9.02
C VAL A 334 -22.31 -16.55 7.52
N ALA A 335 -23.26 -17.11 6.76
CA ALA A 335 -23.32 -17.02 5.31
C ALA A 335 -24.49 -16.13 4.89
N VAL A 336 -24.28 -15.24 3.92
CA VAL A 336 -25.30 -14.42 3.29
C VAL A 336 -25.27 -14.68 1.79
N ALA A 337 -26.27 -15.36 1.24
CA ALA A 337 -26.40 -15.65 -0.17
C ALA A 337 -27.37 -14.66 -0.81
N ILE A 338 -26.92 -13.94 -1.83
CA ILE A 338 -27.72 -12.98 -2.61
C ILE A 338 -27.86 -13.54 -4.02
N HIS A 339 -29.10 -13.89 -4.38
CA HIS A 339 -29.43 -14.51 -5.64
C HIS A 339 -30.33 -13.63 -6.52
N ASN A 340 -29.99 -13.54 -7.80
CA ASN A 340 -30.82 -12.92 -8.83
C ASN A 340 -30.89 -13.78 -10.08
N ARG A 341 -32.03 -13.70 -10.79
CA ARG A 341 -32.16 -14.21 -12.14
C ARG A 341 -31.86 -13.11 -13.15
N GLY A 342 -30.92 -13.36 -14.05
CA GLY A 342 -30.45 -12.42 -15.07
C GLY A 342 -29.51 -13.11 -16.05
N ALA A 343 -28.83 -12.36 -16.89
CA ALA A 343 -27.81 -12.91 -17.76
C ALA A 343 -26.70 -13.55 -16.95
N ALA A 344 -26.23 -14.73 -17.35
CA ALA A 344 -25.13 -15.40 -16.70
C ALA A 344 -23.82 -14.62 -16.88
N ILE A 345 -22.98 -14.64 -15.87
CA ILE A 345 -21.61 -14.16 -15.97
C ILE A 345 -20.81 -15.22 -16.73
N PRO A 346 -20.13 -14.90 -17.83
CA PRO A 346 -19.29 -15.85 -18.56
C PRO A 346 -18.21 -16.46 -17.64
N GLU A 347 -17.94 -17.77 -17.82
CA GLU A 347 -17.03 -18.53 -16.95
C GLU A 347 -15.61 -17.93 -16.94
N ASP A 348 -15.13 -17.43 -18.08
CA ASP A 348 -13.84 -16.76 -18.23
C ASP A 348 -13.75 -15.42 -17.49
N GLN A 349 -14.89 -14.86 -17.07
CA GLN A 349 -14.96 -13.60 -16.30
C GLN A 349 -15.11 -13.81 -14.80
N LEU A 350 -15.59 -14.99 -14.34
CA LEU A 350 -15.83 -15.26 -12.92
C LEU A 350 -14.60 -15.01 -12.04
N ASP A 351 -13.43 -15.47 -12.45
CA ASP A 351 -12.17 -15.26 -11.71
C ASP A 351 -11.74 -13.78 -11.67
N GLY A 352 -12.28 -12.96 -12.52
CA GLY A 352 -11.91 -11.55 -12.67
C GLY A 352 -12.89 -10.53 -12.11
N ILE A 353 -14.11 -10.94 -11.71
CA ILE A 353 -15.18 -9.99 -11.32
C ILE A 353 -14.85 -9.16 -10.08
N PHE A 354 -14.01 -9.69 -9.19
CA PHE A 354 -13.48 -8.97 -8.02
C PHE A 354 -12.23 -8.14 -8.34
N ASN A 355 -11.72 -8.18 -9.60
CA ASN A 355 -10.56 -7.39 -10.00
C ASN A 355 -11.00 -6.08 -10.65
N ALA A 356 -10.77 -4.97 -9.95
CA ALA A 356 -11.16 -3.62 -10.41
C ALA A 356 -10.62 -3.25 -11.80
N MET A 357 -9.42 -3.71 -12.20
CA MET A 357 -8.80 -3.35 -13.47
C MET A 357 -9.34 -4.16 -14.68
N LYS A 358 -9.71 -5.42 -14.47
CA LYS A 358 -10.26 -6.26 -15.56
C LYS A 358 -11.64 -5.77 -15.96
N ARG A 359 -12.44 -5.28 -15.03
CA ARG A 359 -13.80 -4.79 -15.29
C ARG A 359 -13.82 -3.47 -16.06
N GLN A 360 -12.87 -2.55 -15.81
CA GLN A 360 -12.74 -1.31 -16.59
C GLN A 360 -12.40 -1.57 -18.07
N ALA A 361 -11.59 -2.57 -18.37
CA ALA A 361 -11.25 -2.96 -19.74
C ALA A 361 -12.46 -3.56 -20.49
N MET A 362 -13.43 -4.14 -19.78
CA MET A 362 -14.65 -4.74 -20.34
C MET A 362 -15.82 -3.75 -20.47
N ALA A 363 -15.91 -2.77 -19.58
CA ALA A 363 -16.97 -1.76 -19.56
C ALA A 363 -16.92 -0.76 -20.75
N GLY A 364 -15.83 -0.70 -21.50
CA GLY A 364 -15.67 0.15 -22.68
C GLY A 364 -16.57 -0.22 -23.88
N LYS A 365 -17.53 -1.15 -23.72
CA LYS A 365 -18.44 -1.62 -24.78
C LYS A 365 -19.94 -1.48 -24.47
N SER A 366 -20.35 -0.95 -23.33
CA SER A 366 -21.77 -0.75 -23.02
C SER A 366 -22.12 0.73 -23.02
N ASP A 367 -22.87 1.16 -24.02
CA ASP A 367 -23.50 2.48 -24.16
C ASP A 367 -24.67 2.65 -23.18
N GLY A 368 -24.38 2.75 -21.89
CA GLY A 368 -25.40 3.07 -20.88
C GLY A 368 -24.76 3.91 -19.76
N PRO A 369 -25.54 4.82 -19.12
CA PRO A 369 -25.07 5.62 -18.01
C PRO A 369 -24.97 4.76 -16.73
N SER A 370 -24.27 3.62 -16.79
CA SER A 370 -23.93 2.82 -15.61
C SER A 370 -22.94 3.60 -14.79
N ALA A 371 -23.43 4.38 -13.87
CA ALA A 371 -22.71 5.39 -13.12
C ALA A 371 -21.89 4.82 -11.97
N ASN A 372 -21.65 3.51 -11.93
CA ASN A 372 -20.83 2.86 -10.92
C ASN A 372 -19.42 2.64 -11.48
N LEU A 373 -18.38 3.12 -10.75
CA LEU A 373 -16.96 2.94 -11.08
C LEU A 373 -16.52 1.46 -11.21
N GLY A 374 -17.46 0.50 -11.11
CA GLY A 374 -17.16 -0.93 -11.13
C GLY A 374 -16.37 -1.43 -9.91
N LEU A 375 -16.20 -0.59 -8.88
CA LEU A 375 -15.42 -0.89 -7.69
C LEU A 375 -16.22 -1.62 -6.60
N GLY A 376 -17.55 -1.69 -6.69
CA GLY A 376 -18.41 -2.22 -5.63
C GLY A 376 -18.10 -3.66 -5.23
N LEU A 377 -17.91 -4.57 -6.20
CA LEU A 377 -17.55 -5.97 -5.94
C LEU A 377 -16.13 -6.11 -5.38
N TYR A 378 -15.19 -5.33 -5.90
CA TYR A 378 -13.82 -5.28 -5.36
C TYR A 378 -13.80 -4.84 -3.90
N ILE A 379 -14.52 -3.76 -3.56
CA ILE A 379 -14.60 -3.25 -2.19
C ILE A 379 -15.30 -4.25 -1.28
N ALA A 380 -16.37 -4.90 -1.75
CA ALA A 380 -17.05 -5.96 -1.00
C ALA A 380 -16.09 -7.11 -0.66
N ASP A 381 -15.30 -7.59 -1.63
CA ASP A 381 -14.29 -8.63 -1.42
C ASP A 381 -13.22 -8.18 -0.41
N GLN A 382 -12.70 -6.96 -0.52
CA GLN A 382 -11.69 -6.45 0.40
C GLN A 382 -12.22 -6.28 1.84
N ILE A 383 -13.46 -5.84 2.02
CA ILE A 383 -14.09 -5.77 3.34
C ILE A 383 -14.28 -7.17 3.93
N VAL A 384 -14.76 -8.12 3.15
CA VAL A 384 -14.97 -9.50 3.60
C VAL A 384 -13.65 -10.16 3.97
N ARG A 385 -12.59 -9.96 3.19
CA ARG A 385 -11.21 -10.42 3.52
C ARG A 385 -10.68 -9.79 4.80
N ALA A 386 -10.92 -8.49 5.02
CA ALA A 386 -10.56 -7.83 6.28
C ALA A 386 -11.24 -8.49 7.49
N HIS A 387 -12.46 -9.03 7.30
CA HIS A 387 -13.17 -9.83 8.30
C HIS A 387 -12.78 -11.33 8.28
N LYS A 388 -11.66 -11.71 7.64
CA LYS A 388 -11.19 -13.10 7.49
C LYS A 388 -12.20 -14.03 6.80
N GLY A 389 -13.11 -13.45 6.02
CA GLY A 389 -14.12 -14.13 5.24
C GLY A 389 -13.73 -14.33 3.78
N ARG A 390 -14.70 -14.84 2.99
CA ARG A 390 -14.61 -14.99 1.54
C ARG A 390 -15.94 -14.70 0.87
N ILE A 391 -15.90 -14.40 -0.42
CA ILE A 391 -17.10 -14.32 -1.28
C ILE A 391 -16.97 -15.38 -2.36
N ASP A 392 -17.95 -16.26 -2.43
CA ASP A 392 -18.09 -17.25 -3.48
C ASP A 392 -19.12 -16.76 -4.50
N VAL A 393 -18.97 -17.13 -5.78
CA VAL A 393 -19.89 -16.77 -6.86
C VAL A 393 -20.20 -17.98 -7.70
N GLU A 394 -21.49 -18.18 -7.96
CA GLU A 394 -22.01 -19.16 -8.89
C GLU A 394 -22.90 -18.46 -9.90
N SER A 395 -22.71 -18.72 -11.20
CA SER A 395 -23.52 -18.11 -12.25
C SER A 395 -23.78 -19.11 -13.38
N SER A 396 -25.03 -19.24 -13.80
CA SER A 396 -25.42 -20.05 -14.95
C SER A 396 -26.69 -19.49 -15.60
N GLU A 397 -26.91 -19.78 -16.90
CA GLU A 397 -28.09 -19.32 -17.63
C GLU A 397 -29.41 -19.82 -17.01
N ASP A 398 -29.44 -21.08 -16.53
CA ASP A 398 -30.64 -21.68 -15.98
C ASP A 398 -30.97 -21.24 -14.56
N ARG A 399 -29.94 -21.05 -13.73
CA ARG A 399 -30.09 -20.75 -12.31
C ARG A 399 -29.93 -19.30 -11.94
N GLY A 400 -29.36 -18.47 -12.82
CA GLY A 400 -28.99 -17.08 -12.52
C GLY A 400 -27.67 -16.97 -11.78
N THR A 401 -27.47 -15.87 -11.05
CA THR A 401 -26.23 -15.56 -10.33
C THR A 401 -26.49 -15.52 -8.83
N THR A 402 -25.59 -16.16 -8.06
CA THR A 402 -25.59 -16.14 -6.59
C THR A 402 -24.22 -15.70 -6.09
N PHE A 403 -24.19 -14.66 -5.28
CA PHE A 403 -23.03 -14.27 -4.48
C PHE A 403 -23.23 -14.74 -3.04
N THR A 404 -22.29 -15.50 -2.47
CA THR A 404 -22.35 -15.96 -1.09
C THR A 404 -21.18 -15.40 -0.30
N VAL A 405 -21.51 -14.58 0.68
CA VAL A 405 -20.52 -14.00 1.64
C VAL A 405 -20.43 -14.94 2.83
N HIS A 406 -19.24 -15.41 3.15
CA HIS A 406 -18.93 -16.20 4.33
C HIS A 406 -18.07 -15.40 5.28
N VAL A 407 -18.50 -15.18 6.50
CA VAL A 407 -17.72 -14.47 7.52
C VAL A 407 -17.69 -15.26 8.83
N PRO A 408 -16.49 -15.47 9.42
CA PRO A 408 -16.40 -16.10 10.73
C PRO A 408 -17.09 -15.23 11.79
N ARG A 409 -17.62 -15.83 12.84
CA ARG A 409 -18.35 -15.09 13.89
C ARG A 409 -17.46 -14.22 14.76
N ARG A 410 -16.15 -14.46 14.73
CA ARG A 410 -15.12 -13.64 15.39
C ARG A 410 -13.98 -13.36 14.41
N VAL A 411 -13.61 -12.10 14.35
CA VAL A 411 -12.56 -11.61 13.42
C VAL A 411 -11.17 -11.65 14.04
#